data_bc188c649d8ab27b68b7c6dd9c54101a
#
_entry.id   bc188c649d8ab27b68b7c6dd9c54101a
#
_cell.length_a   1.000
_cell.length_b   1.000
_cell.length_c   1.000
_cell.angle_alpha   90.00
_cell.angle_beta   90.00
_cell.angle_gamma   90.00
#
_symmetry.space_group_name_H-M   'P 1'
#
loop_
_entity.id
_entity.type
_entity.pdbx_description
1 polymer ?
#
loop_
_entity_poly.entity_id
_entity_poly.type
_entity_poly.pdbx_seq_one_letter_code
_entity_poly.pdbx_strand_id
1 'polypeptide(L)'
;MLLALALLAGNASAAGVDAAEHDAFWLWSGVAAQPVLAQARTLYVLQGQVSAPRYSDGRARLIAQGIAIPRLKQGEVWVVYRAHTLHWNEDIYRTLLSQLRRWRAAGNPVVGVQIDFDARTRYLHEYVDFLQDLRTRLPKDCKLSITGLMDWGSNAAPETINRLAGVVDEVVVQTYQGRQTIPNYQAYLPRVARLQLPFRIGLAQYGQWRAPDYLAKSRWFRGYVVFLQNP
;
A
#
# COMPACT_ATOMS: atom_id res chain seq x y z
N MET A 1 -6.08 -9.51 56.95
CA MET A 1 -6.78 -10.08 55.79
C MET A 1 -6.49 -9.17 54.61
N LEU A 2 -5.45 -9.47 53.83
CA LEU A 2 -5.08 -8.72 52.62
C LEU A 2 -5.76 -9.39 51.41
N LEU A 3 -6.65 -8.69 50.76
CA LEU A 3 -7.26 -9.11 49.49
C LEU A 3 -6.26 -8.80 48.35
N ALA A 4 -5.69 -9.84 47.76
CA ALA A 4 -4.89 -9.72 46.55
C ALA A 4 -5.84 -9.58 45.33
N LEU A 5 -5.87 -8.41 44.74
CA LEU A 5 -6.58 -8.16 43.47
C LEU A 5 -5.71 -8.72 42.32
N ALA A 6 -6.04 -9.90 41.81
CA ALA A 6 -5.43 -10.46 40.63
C ALA A 6 -5.95 -9.69 39.39
N LEU A 7 -5.11 -8.84 38.81
CA LEU A 7 -5.32 -8.26 37.51
C LEU A 7 -5.20 -9.37 36.46
N LEU A 8 -6.35 -9.85 35.98
CA LEU A 8 -6.44 -10.68 34.79
C LEU A 8 -6.11 -9.79 33.57
N ALA A 9 -4.85 -9.79 33.17
CA ALA A 9 -4.44 -9.30 31.86
C ALA A 9 -5.06 -10.24 30.80
N GLY A 10 -6.22 -9.88 30.30
CA GLY A 10 -6.87 -10.60 29.21
C GLY A 10 -5.95 -10.59 27.98
N ASN A 11 -5.35 -11.73 27.66
CA ASN A 11 -4.72 -11.95 26.37
C ASN A 11 -5.81 -11.95 25.30
N ALA A 12 -6.15 -10.76 24.77
CA ALA A 12 -7.00 -10.69 23.60
C ALA A 12 -6.27 -11.42 22.46
N SER A 13 -6.82 -12.54 22.03
CA SER A 13 -6.34 -13.31 20.88
C SER A 13 -6.37 -12.41 19.63
N ALA A 14 -5.44 -12.62 18.68
CA ALA A 14 -5.52 -11.98 17.38
C ALA A 14 -6.82 -12.43 16.69
N ALA A 15 -7.61 -11.47 16.24
CA ALA A 15 -8.84 -11.75 15.49
C ALA A 15 -8.55 -11.85 13.99
N GLY A 16 -9.38 -12.60 13.27
CA GLY A 16 -9.34 -12.58 11.81
C GLY A 16 -9.72 -11.20 11.28
N VAL A 17 -9.03 -10.72 10.24
CA VAL A 17 -9.34 -9.44 9.60
C VAL A 17 -10.68 -9.56 8.88
N ASP A 18 -11.72 -8.90 9.40
CA ASP A 18 -13.00 -8.74 8.73
C ASP A 18 -13.00 -7.46 7.89
N ALA A 19 -13.15 -7.59 6.57
CA ALA A 19 -13.20 -6.44 5.68
C ALA A 19 -14.39 -5.49 5.99
N ALA A 20 -15.47 -5.99 6.62
CA ALA A 20 -16.63 -5.17 6.98
C ALA A 20 -16.32 -4.10 8.04
N GLU A 21 -15.23 -4.26 8.80
CA GLU A 21 -14.78 -3.30 9.82
C GLU A 21 -13.86 -2.20 9.23
N HIS A 22 -13.65 -2.19 7.91
CA HIS A 22 -12.73 -1.29 7.24
C HIS A 22 -13.36 -0.56 6.07
N ASP A 23 -12.74 0.54 5.63
CA ASP A 23 -13.24 1.41 4.57
C ASP A 23 -12.20 1.74 3.48
N ALA A 24 -11.02 1.13 3.54
CA ALA A 24 -10.00 1.25 2.52
C ALA A 24 -9.52 -0.13 2.06
N PHE A 25 -9.51 -0.36 0.74
CA PHE A 25 -9.27 -1.67 0.18
C PHE A 25 -8.30 -1.64 -1.00
N TRP A 26 -7.45 -2.67 -1.11
CA TRP A 26 -6.78 -3.04 -2.34
C TRP A 26 -7.66 -3.99 -3.14
N LEU A 27 -7.88 -3.63 -4.40
CA LEU A 27 -8.63 -4.43 -5.37
C LEU A 27 -7.72 -4.86 -6.52
N TRP A 28 -7.40 -6.14 -6.55
CA TRP A 28 -6.55 -6.75 -7.57
C TRP A 28 -7.39 -7.54 -8.57
N SER A 29 -6.80 -7.84 -9.75
CA SER A 29 -7.48 -8.64 -10.76
C SER A 29 -7.81 -10.03 -10.24
N GLY A 30 -8.96 -10.55 -10.64
CA GLY A 30 -9.43 -11.88 -10.24
C GLY A 30 -10.10 -11.93 -8.87
N VAL A 31 -10.15 -10.83 -8.12
CA VAL A 31 -10.96 -10.74 -6.90
C VAL A 31 -12.41 -10.48 -7.28
N ALA A 32 -13.31 -11.35 -6.81
CA ALA A 32 -14.74 -11.18 -6.99
C ALA A 32 -15.24 -9.91 -6.29
N ALA A 33 -16.26 -9.28 -6.86
CA ALA A 33 -16.90 -8.14 -6.20
C ALA A 33 -17.48 -8.56 -4.83
N GLN A 34 -17.15 -7.81 -3.78
CA GLN A 34 -17.60 -8.06 -2.42
C GLN A 34 -18.52 -6.92 -1.96
N PRO A 35 -19.52 -7.20 -1.10
CA PRO A 35 -20.43 -6.17 -0.58
C PRO A 35 -19.73 -5.00 0.11
N VAL A 36 -18.58 -5.24 0.74
CA VAL A 36 -17.76 -4.23 1.43
C VAL A 36 -17.29 -3.09 0.51
N LEU A 37 -17.24 -3.30 -0.80
CA LEU A 37 -16.89 -2.24 -1.76
C LEU A 37 -17.92 -1.10 -1.77
N ALA A 38 -19.17 -1.34 -1.34
CA ALA A 38 -20.21 -0.31 -1.25
C ALA A 38 -19.92 0.73 -0.14
N GLN A 39 -19.13 0.36 0.87
CA GLN A 39 -18.73 1.24 1.98
C GLN A 39 -17.33 1.83 1.82
N ALA A 40 -16.64 1.51 0.72
CA ALA A 40 -15.27 1.94 0.50
C ALA A 40 -15.16 3.47 0.42
N ARG A 41 -14.32 4.05 1.27
CA ARG A 41 -13.90 5.45 1.20
C ARG A 41 -12.64 5.62 0.37
N THR A 42 -11.79 4.60 0.34
CA THR A 42 -10.56 4.61 -0.43
C THR A 42 -10.37 3.27 -1.14
N LEU A 43 -10.12 3.31 -2.44
CA LEU A 43 -9.83 2.13 -3.25
C LEU A 43 -8.44 2.27 -3.90
N TYR A 44 -7.62 1.25 -3.72
CA TYR A 44 -6.34 1.07 -4.40
C TYR A 44 -6.54 0.00 -5.47
N VAL A 45 -6.61 0.43 -6.74
CA VAL A 45 -7.04 -0.43 -7.85
C VAL A 45 -5.86 -0.76 -8.75
N LEU A 46 -5.48 -2.03 -8.84
CA LEU A 46 -4.41 -2.48 -9.73
C LEU A 46 -4.79 -2.22 -11.19
N GLN A 47 -3.90 -1.57 -11.93
CA GLN A 47 -4.08 -1.27 -13.35
C GLN A 47 -2.99 -1.80 -14.25
N GLY A 48 -1.86 -2.16 -13.70
CA GLY A 48 -0.80 -2.71 -14.50
C GLY A 48 0.38 -3.21 -13.68
N GLN A 49 1.20 -3.97 -14.37
CA GLN A 49 2.45 -4.51 -13.85
C GLN A 49 3.60 -4.11 -14.78
N VAL A 50 4.66 -3.55 -14.22
CA VAL A 50 5.88 -3.25 -14.97
C VAL A 50 6.89 -4.37 -14.75
N SER A 51 7.26 -5.05 -15.82
CA SER A 51 8.24 -6.13 -15.78
C SER A 51 9.12 -6.13 -17.03
N ALA A 52 10.33 -6.69 -16.92
CA ALA A 52 11.19 -7.01 -18.04
C ALA A 52 11.13 -8.54 -18.27
N PRO A 53 10.43 -9.02 -19.31
CA PRO A 53 10.31 -10.46 -19.58
C PRO A 53 11.68 -11.07 -19.92
N ARG A 54 11.97 -12.24 -19.38
CA ARG A 54 13.28 -12.92 -19.55
C ARG A 54 13.63 -13.28 -21.00
N TYR A 55 12.62 -13.42 -21.86
CA TYR A 55 12.76 -13.88 -23.25
C TYR A 55 12.46 -12.79 -24.29
N SER A 56 12.49 -11.52 -23.88
CA SER A 56 12.31 -10.38 -24.76
C SER A 56 13.63 -9.60 -24.91
N ASP A 57 13.59 -8.49 -25.61
CA ASP A 57 14.69 -7.53 -25.78
C ASP A 57 15.23 -6.94 -24.43
N GLY A 58 14.82 -7.50 -23.29
CA GLY A 58 15.19 -7.06 -21.96
C GLY A 58 14.54 -5.74 -21.53
N ARG A 59 13.75 -5.11 -22.40
CA ARG A 59 13.10 -3.84 -22.09
C ARG A 59 11.88 -4.03 -21.17
N ALA A 60 11.82 -3.21 -20.15
CA ALA A 60 10.65 -3.18 -19.28
C ALA A 60 9.42 -2.70 -20.06
N ARG A 61 8.26 -3.31 -19.75
CA ARG A 61 6.96 -2.98 -20.33
C ARG A 61 5.91 -2.91 -19.25
N LEU A 62 4.95 -2.00 -19.41
CA LEU A 62 3.73 -1.96 -18.59
C LEU A 62 2.68 -2.87 -19.23
N ILE A 63 2.39 -3.96 -18.54
CA ILE A 63 1.37 -4.93 -18.92
C ILE A 63 0.09 -4.57 -18.17
N ALA A 64 -0.99 -4.29 -18.90
CA ALA A 64 -2.29 -3.98 -18.29
C ALA A 64 -2.77 -5.17 -17.45
N GLN A 65 -3.20 -4.87 -16.23
CA GLN A 65 -3.81 -5.82 -15.29
C GLN A 65 -4.94 -5.12 -14.55
N GLY A 66 -5.74 -5.91 -13.84
CA GLY A 66 -6.81 -5.36 -13.05
C GLY A 66 -8.14 -5.33 -13.78
N ILE A 67 -9.06 -4.54 -13.24
CA ILE A 67 -10.41 -4.38 -13.78
C ILE A 67 -10.44 -3.35 -14.90
N ALA A 68 -11.41 -3.48 -15.82
CA ALA A 68 -11.75 -2.39 -16.72
C ALA A 68 -12.13 -1.14 -15.90
N ILE A 69 -11.85 0.04 -16.41
CA ILE A 69 -12.09 1.30 -15.69
C ILE A 69 -13.61 1.48 -15.48
N PRO A 70 -14.15 1.22 -14.27
CA PRO A 70 -15.55 1.48 -13.97
C PRO A 70 -15.72 2.94 -13.60
N ARG A 71 -16.95 3.41 -13.60
CA ARG A 71 -17.31 4.63 -12.87
C ARG A 71 -17.64 4.23 -11.43
N LEU A 72 -16.80 4.61 -10.49
CA LEU A 72 -17.02 4.41 -9.07
C LEU A 72 -17.91 5.53 -8.54
N LYS A 73 -18.91 5.18 -7.75
CA LYS A 73 -19.90 6.15 -7.25
C LYS A 73 -19.40 6.93 -6.03
N GLN A 74 -18.40 6.40 -5.31
CA GLN A 74 -17.96 6.92 -4.02
C GLN A 74 -16.47 6.65 -3.81
N GLY A 75 -15.87 7.45 -2.93
CA GLY A 75 -14.54 7.23 -2.40
C GLY A 75 -13.40 7.77 -3.26
N GLU A 76 -12.24 7.87 -2.65
CA GLU A 76 -10.98 8.22 -3.29
C GLU A 76 -10.40 7.01 -4.04
N VAL A 77 -9.80 7.25 -5.20
CA VAL A 77 -9.17 6.19 -6.00
C VAL A 77 -7.68 6.42 -6.12
N TRP A 78 -6.92 5.40 -5.78
CA TRP A 78 -5.50 5.28 -6.10
C TRP A 78 -5.32 4.28 -7.24
N VAL A 79 -4.65 4.69 -8.31
CA VAL A 79 -4.33 3.80 -9.44
C VAL A 79 -3.02 3.10 -9.15
N VAL A 80 -3.03 1.77 -8.98
CA VAL A 80 -1.89 0.99 -8.52
C VAL A 80 -1.13 0.37 -9.68
N TYR A 81 0.19 0.47 -9.64
CA TYR A 81 1.11 -0.21 -10.55
C TYR A 81 2.08 -1.07 -9.77
N ARG A 82 2.07 -2.37 -10.05
CA ARG A 82 3.06 -3.28 -9.50
C ARG A 82 4.34 -3.19 -10.32
N ALA A 83 5.47 -2.95 -9.65
CA ALA A 83 6.77 -2.87 -10.27
C ALA A 83 7.61 -4.11 -9.91
N HIS A 84 8.19 -4.77 -10.92
CA HIS A 84 9.22 -5.80 -10.75
C HIS A 84 10.61 -5.28 -11.13
N THR A 85 10.68 -4.07 -11.69
CA THR A 85 11.91 -3.36 -12.01
C THR A 85 11.68 -1.86 -11.88
N LEU A 86 12.71 -1.12 -11.52
CA LEU A 86 12.71 0.33 -11.46
C LEU A 86 13.25 0.98 -12.76
N HIS A 87 13.72 0.18 -13.70
CA HIS A 87 14.23 0.67 -15.00
C HIS A 87 13.06 0.92 -15.96
N TRP A 88 12.36 2.04 -15.75
CA TRP A 88 11.24 2.44 -16.59
C TRP A 88 11.71 3.30 -17.76
N ASN A 89 11.16 3.04 -18.93
CA ASN A 89 11.36 3.86 -20.13
C ASN A 89 10.19 4.84 -20.33
N GLU A 90 10.35 5.77 -21.29
CA GLU A 90 9.34 6.80 -21.58
C GLU A 90 7.97 6.24 -21.98
N ASP A 91 7.91 5.04 -22.59
CA ASP A 91 6.64 4.42 -22.98
C ASP A 91 5.83 3.97 -21.75
N ILE A 92 6.51 3.51 -20.69
CA ILE A 92 5.87 3.15 -19.42
C ILE A 92 5.25 4.40 -18.79
N TYR A 93 6.01 5.49 -18.64
CA TYR A 93 5.50 6.74 -18.09
C TYR A 93 4.34 7.31 -18.89
N ARG A 94 4.45 7.30 -20.22
CA ARG A 94 3.38 7.75 -21.13
C ARG A 94 2.12 6.93 -20.96
N THR A 95 2.24 5.62 -20.85
CA THR A 95 1.12 4.69 -20.64
C THR A 95 0.46 4.92 -19.29
N LEU A 96 1.25 5.04 -18.22
CA LEU A 96 0.75 5.35 -16.87
C LEU A 96 -0.06 6.67 -16.88
N LEU A 97 0.52 7.74 -17.42
CA LEU A 97 -0.14 9.04 -17.48
C LEU A 97 -1.42 9.00 -18.35
N SER A 98 -1.42 8.21 -19.44
CA SER A 98 -2.60 8.01 -20.25
C SER A 98 -3.72 7.26 -19.49
N GLN A 99 -3.36 6.23 -18.73
CA GLN A 99 -4.32 5.50 -17.89
C GLN A 99 -4.88 6.40 -16.78
N LEU A 100 -4.04 7.19 -16.11
CA LEU A 100 -4.46 8.16 -15.10
C LEU A 100 -5.51 9.15 -15.67
N ARG A 101 -5.25 9.69 -16.87
CA ARG A 101 -6.22 10.57 -17.56
C ARG A 101 -7.55 9.85 -17.86
N ARG A 102 -7.51 8.60 -18.32
CA ARG A 102 -8.74 7.80 -18.59
C ARG A 102 -9.55 7.56 -17.32
N TRP A 103 -8.89 7.26 -16.21
CA TRP A 103 -9.55 7.10 -14.91
C TRP A 103 -10.29 8.38 -14.48
N ARG A 104 -9.63 9.53 -14.62
CA ARG A 104 -10.22 10.84 -14.33
C ARG A 104 -11.36 11.20 -15.30
N ALA A 105 -11.16 10.94 -16.59
CA ALA A 105 -12.18 11.20 -17.63
C ALA A 105 -13.44 10.34 -17.46
N ALA A 106 -13.32 9.17 -16.87
CA ALA A 106 -14.46 8.33 -16.49
C ALA A 106 -15.26 8.87 -15.28
N GLY A 107 -14.85 10.02 -14.70
CA GLY A 107 -15.51 10.68 -13.58
C GLY A 107 -15.14 10.09 -12.21
N ASN A 108 -14.02 9.38 -12.11
CA ASN A 108 -13.55 8.85 -10.85
C ASN A 108 -12.77 9.89 -10.04
N PRO A 109 -12.93 9.95 -8.70
CA PRO A 109 -12.19 10.84 -7.81
C PRO A 109 -10.76 10.33 -7.58
N VAL A 110 -9.93 10.36 -8.64
CA VAL A 110 -8.56 9.85 -8.59
C VAL A 110 -7.67 10.84 -7.88
N VAL A 111 -7.19 10.46 -6.70
CA VAL A 111 -6.30 11.27 -5.85
C VAL A 111 -4.83 11.07 -6.18
N GLY A 112 -4.45 9.89 -6.69
CA GLY A 112 -3.04 9.62 -6.95
C GLY A 112 -2.74 8.27 -7.58
N VAL A 113 -1.44 8.00 -7.62
CA VAL A 113 -0.84 6.74 -8.08
C VAL A 113 -0.17 6.07 -6.90
N GLN A 114 -0.28 4.74 -6.81
CA GLN A 114 0.51 3.94 -5.88
C GLN A 114 1.46 3.03 -6.65
N ILE A 115 2.72 2.98 -6.21
CA ILE A 115 3.71 2.03 -6.70
C ILE A 115 3.85 0.89 -5.69
N ASP A 116 3.51 -0.32 -6.13
CA ASP A 116 3.71 -1.55 -5.37
C ASP A 116 5.03 -2.19 -5.79
N PHE A 117 6.05 -2.02 -4.96
CA PHE A 117 7.40 -2.55 -5.20
C PHE A 117 8.01 -3.06 -3.91
N ASP A 118 8.38 -4.34 -3.90
CA ASP A 118 9.02 -5.01 -2.78
C ASP A 118 10.50 -4.58 -2.64
N ALA A 119 10.71 -3.29 -2.33
CA ALA A 119 12.05 -2.73 -2.14
C ALA A 119 12.70 -3.30 -0.90
N ARG A 120 13.67 -4.20 -1.08
CA ARG A 120 14.52 -4.65 0.02
C ARG A 120 15.32 -3.48 0.58
N THR A 121 15.53 -3.43 1.87
CA THR A 121 16.17 -2.32 2.58
C THR A 121 17.50 -1.87 1.95
N ARG A 122 18.33 -2.82 1.50
CA ARG A 122 19.63 -2.52 0.86
C ARG A 122 19.55 -1.74 -0.46
N TYR A 123 18.39 -1.80 -1.15
CA TYR A 123 18.14 -1.11 -2.43
C TYR A 123 17.14 0.05 -2.28
N LEU A 124 16.85 0.44 -1.05
CA LEU A 124 15.85 1.47 -0.79
C LEU A 124 16.27 2.84 -1.36
N HIS A 125 17.58 3.12 -1.42
CA HIS A 125 18.09 4.36 -2.02
C HIS A 125 17.80 4.46 -3.52
N GLU A 126 17.98 3.35 -4.28
CA GLU A 126 17.61 3.30 -5.71
C GLU A 126 16.11 3.51 -5.91
N TYR A 127 15.31 2.96 -4.99
CA TYR A 127 13.86 3.15 -5.03
C TYR A 127 13.49 4.62 -4.78
N VAL A 128 14.15 5.29 -3.83
CA VAL A 128 13.93 6.73 -3.59
C VAL A 128 14.29 7.56 -4.81
N ASP A 129 15.41 7.27 -5.48
CA ASP A 129 15.82 7.97 -6.70
C ASP A 129 14.79 7.79 -7.84
N PHE A 130 14.29 6.56 -8.02
CA PHE A 130 13.19 6.27 -8.95
C PHE A 130 11.92 7.06 -8.61
N LEU A 131 11.52 7.11 -7.34
CA LEU A 131 10.34 7.83 -6.90
C LEU A 131 10.48 9.35 -7.09
N GLN A 132 11.67 9.90 -6.91
CA GLN A 132 11.97 11.31 -7.19
C GLN A 132 11.77 11.63 -8.68
N ASP A 133 12.29 10.78 -9.60
CA ASP A 133 12.06 10.94 -11.03
C ASP A 133 10.56 10.82 -11.37
N LEU A 134 9.88 9.79 -10.87
CA LEU A 134 8.44 9.62 -11.09
C LEU A 134 7.64 10.83 -10.60
N ARG A 135 7.99 11.40 -9.44
CA ARG A 135 7.32 12.58 -8.88
C ARG A 135 7.40 13.78 -9.83
N THR A 136 8.52 13.98 -10.52
CA THR A 136 8.68 15.08 -11.49
C THR A 136 7.78 14.94 -12.71
N ARG A 137 7.38 13.71 -13.04
CA ARG A 137 6.56 13.36 -14.22
C ARG A 137 5.07 13.36 -13.92
N LEU A 138 4.68 13.18 -12.68
CA LEU A 138 3.28 13.18 -12.26
C LEU A 138 2.71 14.61 -12.28
N PRO A 139 1.40 14.77 -12.60
CA PRO A 139 0.72 16.05 -12.42
C PRO A 139 0.86 16.56 -10.98
N LYS A 140 0.94 17.87 -10.79
CA LYS A 140 1.12 18.50 -9.46
C LYS A 140 0.03 18.14 -8.45
N ASP A 141 -1.19 17.91 -8.95
CA ASP A 141 -2.36 17.50 -8.17
C ASP A 141 -2.47 15.99 -7.94
N CYS A 142 -1.53 15.21 -8.49
CA CYS A 142 -1.51 13.76 -8.34
C CYS A 142 -0.62 13.37 -7.16
N LYS A 143 -1.20 12.77 -6.13
CA LYS A 143 -0.46 12.23 -4.99
C LYS A 143 0.30 10.97 -5.38
N LEU A 144 1.37 10.66 -4.64
CA LEU A 144 2.19 9.46 -4.80
C LEU A 144 2.17 8.65 -3.51
N SER A 145 1.63 7.44 -3.57
CA SER A 145 1.68 6.44 -2.51
C SER A 145 2.63 5.31 -2.89
N ILE A 146 3.14 4.62 -1.91
CA ILE A 146 3.96 3.41 -2.10
C ILE A 146 3.54 2.31 -1.14
N THR A 147 3.82 1.05 -1.50
CA THR A 147 3.88 -0.03 -0.52
C THR A 147 5.25 -0.02 0.17
N GLY A 148 5.28 -0.41 1.42
CA GLY A 148 6.49 -0.50 2.22
C GLY A 148 6.58 -1.83 2.96
N LEU A 149 7.79 -2.30 3.19
CA LEU A 149 8.06 -3.49 3.99
C LEU A 149 8.26 -3.11 5.46
N MET A 150 7.84 -3.97 6.36
CA MET A 150 7.95 -3.72 7.81
C MET A 150 9.40 -3.54 8.30
N ASP A 151 10.37 -4.15 7.63
CA ASP A 151 11.79 -4.10 7.99
C ASP A 151 12.47 -2.76 7.69
N TRP A 152 11.85 -1.88 6.90
CA TRP A 152 12.40 -0.55 6.63
C TRP A 152 12.64 0.24 7.90
N GLY A 153 11.71 0.19 8.86
CA GLY A 153 11.87 0.85 10.15
C GLY A 153 13.00 0.31 11.02
N SER A 154 13.52 -0.89 10.68
CA SER A 154 14.56 -1.57 11.45
C SER A 154 15.94 -1.48 10.82
N ASN A 155 15.99 -1.51 9.49
CA ASN A 155 17.21 -1.78 8.74
C ASN A 155 17.55 -0.67 7.74
N ALA A 156 16.62 0.25 7.45
CA ALA A 156 16.90 1.37 6.56
C ALA A 156 17.65 2.49 7.29
N ALA A 157 18.55 3.15 6.58
CA ALA A 157 19.21 4.36 7.07
C ALA A 157 18.16 5.48 7.28
N PRO A 158 18.20 6.20 8.42
CA PRO A 158 17.25 7.29 8.71
C PRO A 158 17.19 8.35 7.59
N GLU A 159 18.32 8.65 6.97
CA GLU A 159 18.42 9.61 5.87
C GLU A 159 17.60 9.16 4.64
N THR A 160 17.58 7.87 4.35
CA THR A 160 16.80 7.31 3.23
C THR A 160 15.30 7.43 3.50
N ILE A 161 14.86 7.15 4.73
CA ILE A 161 13.47 7.33 5.14
C ILE A 161 13.07 8.82 5.10
N ASN A 162 13.95 9.71 5.54
CA ASN A 162 13.71 11.16 5.48
C ASN A 162 13.58 11.66 4.02
N ARG A 163 14.36 11.11 3.09
CA ARG A 163 14.21 11.42 1.67
C ARG A 163 12.85 10.98 1.12
N LEU A 164 12.32 9.81 1.54
CA LEU A 164 10.98 9.36 1.18
C LEU A 164 9.92 10.36 1.63
N ALA A 165 10.02 10.89 2.86
CA ALA A 165 9.06 11.85 3.40
C ALA A 165 8.91 13.12 2.55
N GLY A 166 9.95 13.51 1.78
CA GLY A 166 9.89 14.64 0.85
C GLY A 166 9.36 14.31 -0.55
N VAL A 167 9.15 13.03 -0.86
CA VAL A 167 8.80 12.56 -2.21
C VAL A 167 7.42 11.95 -2.27
N VAL A 168 7.03 11.14 -1.28
CA VAL A 168 5.75 10.44 -1.26
C VAL A 168 4.77 11.09 -0.30
N ASP A 169 3.49 11.00 -0.62
CA ASP A 169 2.40 11.51 0.22
C ASP A 169 1.92 10.47 1.24
N GLU A 170 2.19 9.19 0.99
CA GLU A 170 1.76 8.10 1.85
C GLU A 170 2.61 6.84 1.62
N VAL A 171 2.82 6.07 2.68
CA VAL A 171 3.29 4.68 2.60
C VAL A 171 2.27 3.74 3.22
N VAL A 172 1.97 2.61 2.54
CA VAL A 172 1.16 1.53 3.12
C VAL A 172 2.07 0.37 3.46
N VAL A 173 2.31 0.16 4.75
CA VAL A 173 3.22 -0.88 5.24
C VAL A 173 2.51 -2.21 5.29
N GLN A 174 2.96 -3.17 4.49
CA GLN A 174 2.36 -4.49 4.39
C GLN A 174 2.76 -5.37 5.59
N THR A 175 1.77 -5.94 6.27
CA THR A 175 1.95 -6.88 7.39
C THR A 175 1.70 -8.33 7.00
N TYR A 176 1.61 -8.60 5.69
CA TYR A 176 1.29 -9.91 5.15
C TYR A 176 2.20 -10.27 3.98
N GLN A 177 2.27 -11.55 3.70
CA GLN A 177 2.91 -12.10 2.51
C GLN A 177 1.95 -13.09 1.85
N GLY A 178 1.63 -12.87 0.58
CA GLY A 178 0.59 -13.60 -0.11
C GLY A 178 -0.77 -13.42 0.59
N ARG A 179 -1.32 -14.51 1.14
CA ARG A 179 -2.62 -14.51 1.82
C ARG A 179 -2.53 -14.49 3.36
N GLN A 180 -1.35 -14.53 3.92
CA GLN A 180 -1.14 -14.74 5.36
C GLN A 180 -0.45 -13.55 6.01
N THR A 181 -0.88 -13.21 7.22
CA THR A 181 -0.17 -12.27 8.07
C THR A 181 1.23 -12.80 8.37
N ILE A 182 2.24 -11.94 8.26
CA ILE A 182 3.63 -12.31 8.58
C ILE A 182 3.74 -12.63 10.07
N PRO A 183 4.31 -13.78 10.45
CA PRO A 183 4.58 -14.10 11.85
C PRO A 183 5.41 -13.00 12.52
N ASN A 184 5.15 -12.74 13.80
CA ASN A 184 5.89 -11.75 14.59
C ASN A 184 5.83 -10.29 14.05
N TYR A 185 4.84 -9.95 13.22
CA TYR A 185 4.67 -8.57 12.71
C TYR A 185 4.70 -7.52 13.83
N GLN A 186 4.23 -7.87 15.01
CA GLN A 186 4.18 -6.99 16.19
C GLN A 186 5.55 -6.46 16.61
N ALA A 187 6.63 -7.22 16.38
CA ALA A 187 7.98 -6.79 16.70
C ALA A 187 8.47 -5.61 15.83
N TYR A 188 7.91 -5.44 14.65
CA TYR A 188 8.26 -4.36 13.71
C TYR A 188 7.42 -3.09 13.91
N LEU A 189 6.18 -3.23 14.37
CA LEU A 189 5.21 -2.13 14.45
C LEU A 189 5.67 -0.92 15.30
N PRO A 190 6.42 -1.08 16.44
CA PRO A 190 6.89 0.07 17.20
C PRO A 190 7.79 1.02 16.38
N ARG A 191 8.53 0.47 15.41
CA ARG A 191 9.39 1.26 14.52
C ARG A 191 8.59 1.88 13.37
N VAL A 192 7.63 1.14 12.82
CA VAL A 192 6.68 1.68 11.83
C VAL A 192 5.90 2.86 12.40
N ALA A 193 5.47 2.79 13.67
CA ALA A 193 4.77 3.89 14.34
C ALA A 193 5.60 5.18 14.50
N ARG A 194 6.93 5.10 14.35
CA ARG A 194 7.86 6.25 14.40
C ARG A 194 8.12 6.90 13.05
N LEU A 195 7.56 6.37 11.96
CA LEU A 195 7.66 7.01 10.65
C LEU A 195 7.12 8.45 10.72
N GLN A 196 7.86 9.39 10.14
CA GLN A 196 7.51 10.81 10.10
C GLN A 196 6.94 11.22 8.74
N LEU A 197 6.16 10.34 8.17
CA LEU A 197 5.37 10.57 6.95
C LEU A 197 4.03 9.84 7.08
N PRO A 198 2.97 10.28 6.39
CA PRO A 198 1.68 9.62 6.45
C PRO A 198 1.79 8.14 6.11
N PHE A 199 1.28 7.27 6.98
CA PHE A 199 1.33 5.84 6.74
C PHE A 199 0.01 5.15 7.10
N ARG A 200 -0.26 4.06 6.38
CA ARG A 200 -1.31 3.08 6.69
C ARG A 200 -0.70 1.72 6.95
N ILE A 201 -1.46 0.85 7.58
CA ILE A 201 -1.09 -0.56 7.73
C ILE A 201 -1.91 -1.38 6.75
N GLY A 202 -1.22 -2.15 5.92
CA GLY A 202 -1.81 -3.09 4.97
C GLY A 202 -2.08 -4.43 5.64
N LEU A 203 -3.33 -4.89 5.60
CA LEU A 203 -3.80 -6.15 6.18
C LEU A 203 -4.26 -7.09 5.07
N ALA A 204 -4.06 -8.40 5.25
CA ALA A 204 -4.70 -9.40 4.40
C ALA A 204 -6.09 -9.73 4.94
N GLN A 205 -7.13 -9.72 4.10
CA GLN A 205 -8.45 -10.21 4.47
C GLN A 205 -8.34 -11.65 5.01
N TYR A 206 -9.03 -11.97 6.08
CA TYR A 206 -8.97 -13.23 6.84
C TYR A 206 -7.64 -13.49 7.57
N GLY A 207 -6.62 -12.61 7.41
CA GLY A 207 -5.36 -12.72 8.14
C GLY A 207 -5.54 -12.43 9.63
N GLN A 208 -4.57 -12.82 10.46
CA GLN A 208 -4.60 -12.57 11.89
C GLN A 208 -4.07 -11.17 12.20
N TRP A 209 -4.85 -10.36 12.91
CA TRP A 209 -4.45 -9.01 13.28
C TRP A 209 -4.84 -8.65 14.70
N ARG A 210 -3.95 -7.97 15.38
CA ARG A 210 -4.22 -7.29 16.66
C ARG A 210 -3.65 -5.87 16.58
N ALA A 211 -4.52 -4.89 16.61
CA ALA A 211 -4.15 -3.49 16.58
C ALA A 211 -3.49 -3.08 17.90
N PRO A 212 -2.24 -2.58 17.90
CA PRO A 212 -1.66 -2.01 19.10
C PRO A 212 -2.13 -0.57 19.30
N ASP A 213 -2.47 -0.21 20.54
CA ASP A 213 -3.01 1.11 20.92
C ASP A 213 -2.10 2.28 20.53
N TYR A 214 -0.78 2.06 20.47
CA TYR A 214 0.17 3.12 20.15
C TYR A 214 0.12 3.57 18.67
N LEU A 215 -0.41 2.75 17.76
CA LEU A 215 -0.59 3.19 16.35
C LEU A 215 -1.54 4.39 16.27
N ALA A 216 -2.67 4.31 16.95
CA ALA A 216 -3.66 5.40 16.97
C ALA A 216 -3.12 6.71 17.59
N LYS A 217 -2.05 6.62 18.39
CA LYS A 217 -1.39 7.79 18.99
C LYS A 217 -0.43 8.50 18.01
N SER A 218 -0.03 7.87 16.92
CA SER A 218 0.84 8.52 15.92
C SER A 218 0.05 9.51 15.07
N ARG A 219 0.48 10.76 15.03
CA ARG A 219 -0.11 11.79 14.17
C ARG A 219 -0.02 11.46 12.67
N TRP A 220 0.84 10.53 12.31
CA TRP A 220 1.09 10.12 10.93
C TRP A 220 0.27 8.91 10.50
N PHE A 221 -0.33 8.18 11.44
CA PHE A 221 -1.16 7.02 11.15
C PHE A 221 -2.48 7.44 10.48
N ARG A 222 -2.82 6.80 9.37
CA ARG A 222 -3.99 7.06 8.54
C ARG A 222 -4.96 5.87 8.45
N GLY A 223 -4.84 4.91 9.36
CA GLY A 223 -5.71 3.72 9.39
C GLY A 223 -5.15 2.54 8.60
N TYR A 224 -6.05 1.70 8.15
CA TYR A 224 -5.74 0.41 7.54
C TYR A 224 -6.12 0.38 6.07
N VAL A 225 -5.50 -0.52 5.32
CA VAL A 225 -5.93 -0.91 3.97
C VAL A 225 -6.02 -2.42 3.92
N VAL A 226 -7.17 -2.98 3.57
CA VAL A 226 -7.37 -4.42 3.50
C VAL A 226 -7.18 -4.91 2.07
N PHE A 227 -6.26 -5.84 1.89
CA PHE A 227 -6.10 -6.58 0.65
C PHE A 227 -7.22 -7.61 0.52
N LEU A 228 -8.19 -7.34 -0.36
CA LEU A 228 -9.34 -8.21 -0.58
C LEU A 228 -8.91 -9.51 -1.28
N GLN A 229 -9.49 -10.62 -0.86
CA GLN A 229 -9.19 -11.96 -1.35
C GLN A 229 -10.49 -12.70 -1.64
N ASN A 230 -10.44 -13.63 -2.57
CA ASN A 230 -11.52 -14.60 -2.72
C ASN A 230 -11.52 -15.57 -1.53
N PRO A 231 -12.69 -16.01 -1.08
CA PRO A 231 -12.84 -17.03 -0.03
C PRO A 231 -12.07 -18.32 -0.32
#